data_68bee2984f44bb5deae15fb90ff8051c
#
_entry.id   68bee2984f44bb5deae15fb90ff8051c
#
_cell.length_a   1.000
_cell.length_b   1.000
_cell.length_c   1.000
_cell.angle_alpha   90.00
_cell.angle_beta   90.00
_cell.angle_gamma   90.00
#
_symmetry.space_group_name_H-M   'P 1'
#
loop_
_entity.id
_entity.type
_entity.pdbx_description
1 polymer ?
#
loop_
_entity_poly.entity_id
_entity_poly.type
_entity_poly.pdbx_seq_one_letter_code
_entity_poly.pdbx_strand_id
1 'polypeptide(L)'
;MKNISAQLDTNVLGKLTYLPSCMKMNVLQNKNSVFVNTEIPCDMFNVVCLTDGDADLESVTDSFHNLPFAWWVGFGNDCAKYKQKLEKFGVKNPEIELGMYADITKMSKISDCKILHISQVTDLISLRDFIEVYGKIIPADKNSIEQFYLSASPSIFEKQSSLKLFVGYVNHQPVATGALFLHADVAGVWDVTTLPNFRNKGIATNMVRHVLFYARDVCGYRTGVLTATESGEKVYRKIGFQKIKEFFVFNISPQKYRNFE
;
A
#
# COMPACT_ATOMS: atom_id res chain seq x y z
N MET A 1 11.68 19.47 13.83
CA MET A 1 10.74 18.33 13.70
C MET A 1 10.87 17.80 12.30
N LYS A 2 11.11 16.48 12.10
CA LYS A 2 11.11 15.87 10.77
C LYS A 2 9.74 16.10 10.14
N ASN A 3 9.69 16.42 8.86
CA ASN A 3 8.43 16.63 8.15
C ASN A 3 7.73 15.28 7.92
N ILE A 4 6.77 14.94 8.78
CA ILE A 4 6.03 13.67 8.73
C ILE A 4 5.31 13.48 7.38
N SER A 5 4.82 14.56 6.78
CA SER A 5 4.19 14.48 5.45
C SER A 5 5.19 14.00 4.40
N ALA A 6 6.41 14.54 4.38
CA ALA A 6 7.45 14.10 3.45
C ALA A 6 7.93 12.66 3.74
N GLN A 7 7.98 12.25 5.01
CA GLN A 7 8.31 10.86 5.38
C GLN A 7 7.22 9.89 4.91
N LEU A 8 5.94 10.27 5.04
CA LEU A 8 4.83 9.49 4.49
C LEU A 8 4.96 9.38 2.97
N ASP A 9 5.17 10.50 2.26
CA ASP A 9 5.35 10.49 0.80
C ASP A 9 6.46 9.53 0.37
N THR A 10 7.61 9.62 1.02
CA THR A 10 8.76 8.74 0.75
C THR A 10 8.46 7.28 1.08
N ASN A 11 7.70 7.00 2.15
CA ASN A 11 7.32 5.63 2.51
C ASN A 11 6.32 5.05 1.50
N VAL A 12 5.32 5.83 1.04
CA VAL A 12 4.38 5.41 -0.02
C VAL A 12 5.14 5.07 -1.30
N LEU A 13 5.98 5.98 -1.79
CA LEU A 13 6.79 5.76 -3.00
C LEU A 13 7.69 4.53 -2.86
N GLY A 14 8.34 4.40 -1.70
CA GLY A 14 9.17 3.25 -1.40
C GLY A 14 8.39 1.94 -1.41
N LYS A 15 7.19 1.89 -0.80
CA LYS A 15 6.35 0.67 -0.80
C LYS A 15 5.94 0.26 -2.22
N LEU A 16 5.58 1.22 -3.07
CA LEU A 16 5.16 0.95 -4.44
C LEU A 16 6.32 0.46 -5.33
N THR A 17 7.55 0.88 -5.06
CA THR A 17 8.73 0.55 -5.87
C THR A 17 9.56 -0.60 -5.33
N TYR A 18 9.45 -0.95 -4.04
CA TYR A 18 10.36 -1.88 -3.36
C TYR A 18 10.40 -3.27 -4.00
N LEU A 19 9.27 -3.99 -4.02
CA LEU A 19 9.25 -5.33 -4.59
C LEU A 19 9.51 -5.34 -6.11
N PRO A 20 8.92 -4.43 -6.93
CA PRO A 20 9.29 -4.33 -8.33
C PRO A 20 10.78 -4.12 -8.56
N SER A 21 11.44 -3.27 -7.77
CA SER A 21 12.90 -3.06 -7.87
C SER A 21 13.69 -4.31 -7.47
N CYS A 22 13.29 -5.00 -6.41
CA CYS A 22 13.92 -6.27 -5.99
C CYS A 22 13.81 -7.34 -7.08
N MET A 23 12.70 -7.38 -7.80
CA MET A 23 12.45 -8.28 -8.92
C MET A 23 13.08 -7.80 -10.26
N LYS A 24 13.76 -6.65 -10.26
CA LYS A 24 14.34 -6.02 -11.46
C LYS A 24 13.31 -5.72 -12.55
N MET A 25 12.08 -5.41 -12.15
CA MET A 25 11.04 -4.95 -13.06
C MET A 25 11.31 -3.50 -13.50
N ASN A 26 10.55 -3.02 -14.49
CA ASN A 26 10.74 -1.66 -15.00
C ASN A 26 10.27 -0.62 -13.97
N VAL A 27 11.22 -0.07 -13.22
CA VAL A 27 11.03 1.01 -12.25
C VAL A 27 11.89 2.19 -12.66
N LEU A 28 11.24 3.29 -13.04
CA LEU A 28 11.91 4.54 -13.39
C LEU A 28 11.57 5.59 -12.33
N GLN A 29 12.58 6.22 -11.82
CA GLN A 29 12.43 7.33 -10.88
C GLN A 29 13.24 8.51 -11.36
N ASN A 30 12.58 9.66 -11.52
CA ASN A 30 13.21 10.93 -11.79
C ASN A 30 12.79 11.96 -10.74
N LYS A 31 13.21 13.21 -10.91
CA LYS A 31 12.90 14.30 -9.96
C LYS A 31 11.38 14.51 -9.79
N ASN A 32 10.60 14.25 -10.83
CA ASN A 32 9.21 14.71 -10.95
C ASN A 32 8.19 13.57 -10.93
N SER A 33 8.63 12.32 -11.11
CA SER A 33 7.74 11.17 -11.16
C SER A 33 8.43 9.86 -10.77
N VAL A 34 7.62 8.93 -10.30
CA VAL A 34 7.95 7.52 -10.16
C VAL A 34 7.03 6.74 -11.07
N PHE A 35 7.59 5.84 -11.84
CA PHE A 35 6.90 4.97 -12.78
C PHE A 35 7.26 3.53 -12.50
N VAL A 36 6.27 2.65 -12.39
CA VAL A 36 6.43 1.21 -12.19
C VAL A 36 5.57 0.49 -13.21
N ASN A 37 6.18 -0.27 -14.09
CA ASN A 37 5.49 -1.18 -14.99
C ASN A 37 6.00 -2.60 -14.74
N THR A 38 5.16 -3.43 -14.15
CA THR A 38 5.49 -4.82 -13.82
C THR A 38 5.16 -5.80 -14.93
N GLU A 39 4.52 -5.33 -16.02
CA GLU A 39 3.96 -6.15 -17.09
C GLU A 39 2.85 -7.13 -16.64
N ILE A 40 2.45 -7.07 -15.37
CA ILE A 40 1.33 -7.83 -14.82
C ILE A 40 0.04 -7.03 -15.08
N PRO A 41 -1.05 -7.63 -15.58
CA PRO A 41 -2.28 -6.91 -15.93
C PRO A 41 -3.11 -6.51 -14.69
N CYS A 42 -2.52 -5.70 -13.80
CA CYS A 42 -3.12 -5.24 -12.56
C CYS A 42 -2.67 -3.81 -12.25
N ASP A 43 -3.62 -2.89 -12.10
CA ASP A 43 -3.37 -1.48 -11.80
C ASP A 43 -2.69 -1.26 -10.44
N MET A 44 -2.87 -2.17 -9.50
CA MET A 44 -2.21 -2.11 -8.20
C MET A 44 -0.68 -2.27 -8.28
N PHE A 45 -0.17 -2.96 -9.30
CA PHE A 45 1.26 -3.21 -9.49
C PHE A 45 1.89 -2.31 -10.56
N ASN A 46 1.08 -1.67 -11.39
CA ASN A 46 1.50 -0.71 -12.39
C ASN A 46 1.09 0.68 -11.91
N VAL A 47 2.05 1.52 -11.59
CA VAL A 47 1.74 2.80 -10.96
C VAL A 47 2.55 3.95 -11.53
N VAL A 48 1.93 5.13 -11.56
CA VAL A 48 2.60 6.41 -11.76
C VAL A 48 2.35 7.29 -10.55
N CYS A 49 3.41 7.86 -10.00
CA CYS A 49 3.32 8.83 -8.92
C CYS A 49 3.94 10.14 -9.40
N LEU A 50 3.16 11.21 -9.41
CA LEU A 50 3.67 12.55 -9.74
C LEU A 50 4.12 13.24 -8.44
N THR A 51 5.41 13.58 -8.36
CA THR A 51 6.00 14.19 -7.17
C THR A 51 6.12 15.69 -7.30
N ASP A 52 6.48 16.18 -8.50
CA ASP A 52 6.63 17.61 -8.84
C ASP A 52 6.88 17.76 -10.35
N GLY A 53 6.39 18.86 -10.97
CA GLY A 53 6.68 19.21 -12.36
C GLY A 53 5.58 18.86 -13.37
N ASP A 54 5.87 19.01 -14.65
CA ASP A 54 4.96 18.73 -15.76
C ASP A 54 5.30 17.35 -16.35
N ALA A 55 4.47 16.35 -16.04
CA ALA A 55 4.54 15.06 -16.73
C ALA A 55 3.77 15.15 -18.06
N ASP A 56 4.34 14.58 -19.11
CA ASP A 56 3.62 14.31 -20.35
C ASP A 56 2.71 13.11 -20.17
N LEU A 57 1.40 13.37 -20.11
CA LEU A 57 0.40 12.36 -19.81
C LEU A 57 0.26 11.31 -20.92
N GLU A 58 0.42 11.72 -22.19
CA GLU A 58 0.33 10.81 -23.33
C GLU A 58 1.50 9.83 -23.32
N SER A 59 2.72 10.32 -23.21
CA SER A 59 3.92 9.50 -23.13
C SER A 59 3.89 8.50 -21.95
N VAL A 60 3.34 8.94 -20.79
CA VAL A 60 3.17 8.06 -19.63
C VAL A 60 2.16 6.95 -19.95
N THR A 61 1.03 7.30 -20.55
CA THR A 61 -0.03 6.34 -20.91
C THR A 61 0.48 5.29 -21.89
N ASP A 62 1.19 5.72 -22.93
CA ASP A 62 1.78 4.84 -23.96
C ASP A 62 2.79 3.84 -23.38
N SER A 63 3.49 4.24 -22.33
CA SER A 63 4.50 3.39 -21.66
C SER A 63 3.90 2.15 -20.99
N PHE A 64 2.60 2.08 -20.76
CA PHE A 64 1.94 0.90 -20.20
C PHE A 64 1.41 -0.08 -21.26
N HIS A 65 1.49 0.21 -22.55
CA HIS A 65 1.15 -0.72 -23.65
C HIS A 65 -0.23 -1.41 -23.45
N ASN A 66 -1.25 -0.63 -23.13
CA ASN A 66 -2.61 -1.10 -22.82
C ASN A 66 -2.75 -1.95 -21.52
N LEU A 67 -1.80 -1.91 -20.59
CA LEU A 67 -1.97 -2.51 -19.27
C LEU A 67 -2.75 -1.54 -18.34
N PRO A 68 -3.57 -2.05 -17.43
CA PRO A 68 -4.18 -1.22 -16.41
C PRO A 68 -3.11 -0.66 -15.48
N PHE A 69 -3.27 0.60 -15.05
CA PHE A 69 -2.38 1.22 -14.07
C PHE A 69 -3.11 2.22 -13.16
N ALA A 70 -2.53 2.50 -12.00
CA ALA A 70 -3.01 3.51 -11.08
C ALA A 70 -2.14 4.77 -11.14
N TRP A 71 -2.81 5.92 -11.25
CA TRP A 71 -2.14 7.22 -11.21
C TRP A 71 -2.34 7.87 -9.85
N TRP A 72 -1.26 7.97 -9.10
CA TRP A 72 -1.25 8.57 -7.78
C TRP A 72 -0.87 10.05 -7.84
N VAL A 73 -1.70 10.91 -7.25
CA VAL A 73 -1.48 12.35 -7.09
C VAL A 73 -1.62 12.72 -5.63
N GLY A 74 -0.77 13.60 -5.13
CA GLY A 74 -0.79 14.00 -3.72
C GLY A 74 0.58 14.11 -3.09
N PHE A 75 1.63 13.83 -3.86
CA PHE A 75 3.01 14.02 -3.45
C PHE A 75 3.43 15.48 -3.66
N GLY A 76 4.27 16.01 -2.75
CA GLY A 76 4.73 17.40 -2.86
C GLY A 76 3.61 18.45 -2.68
N ASN A 77 3.76 19.59 -3.35
CA ASN A 77 2.92 20.78 -3.13
C ASN A 77 1.88 21.05 -4.24
N ASP A 78 1.98 20.41 -5.41
CA ASP A 78 1.19 20.76 -6.62
C ASP A 78 0.01 19.83 -6.90
N CYS A 79 -0.49 19.15 -5.88
CA CYS A 79 -1.57 18.17 -5.97
C CYS A 79 -2.81 18.66 -6.76
N ALA A 80 -3.26 19.91 -6.50
CA ALA A 80 -4.45 20.46 -7.13
C ALA A 80 -4.27 20.64 -8.66
N LYS A 81 -3.08 21.08 -9.08
CA LYS A 81 -2.72 21.28 -10.49
C LYS A 81 -2.80 19.95 -11.27
N TYR A 82 -2.21 18.88 -10.71
CA TYR A 82 -2.22 17.57 -11.36
C TYR A 82 -3.61 16.94 -11.42
N LYS A 83 -4.38 17.05 -10.33
CA LYS A 83 -5.77 16.60 -10.32
C LYS A 83 -6.57 17.26 -11.44
N GLN A 84 -6.49 18.59 -11.57
CA GLN A 84 -7.16 19.33 -12.65
C GLN A 84 -6.66 18.91 -14.04
N LYS A 85 -5.36 18.65 -14.21
CA LYS A 85 -4.79 18.20 -15.47
C LYS A 85 -5.38 16.86 -15.88
N LEU A 86 -5.43 15.86 -14.98
CA LEU A 86 -6.02 14.54 -15.22
C LEU A 86 -7.53 14.64 -15.52
N GLU A 87 -8.25 15.48 -14.77
CA GLU A 87 -9.69 15.70 -15.00
C GLU A 87 -9.96 16.30 -16.39
N LYS A 88 -9.11 17.22 -16.88
CA LYS A 88 -9.19 17.78 -18.24
C LYS A 88 -8.93 16.72 -19.33
N PHE A 89 -8.06 15.74 -19.04
CA PHE A 89 -7.83 14.59 -19.90
C PHE A 89 -8.94 13.53 -19.82
N GLY A 90 -10.04 13.81 -19.14
CA GLY A 90 -11.19 12.89 -19.05
C GLY A 90 -11.07 11.84 -17.95
N VAL A 91 -9.98 11.83 -17.18
CA VAL A 91 -9.80 10.93 -16.03
C VAL A 91 -10.49 11.54 -14.83
N LYS A 92 -11.62 10.94 -14.41
CA LYS A 92 -12.49 11.45 -13.35
C LYS A 92 -12.68 10.44 -12.24
N ASN A 93 -13.23 10.91 -11.10
CA ASN A 93 -13.62 10.10 -9.96
C ASN A 93 -12.44 9.32 -9.35
N PRO A 94 -11.41 10.00 -8.83
CA PRO A 94 -10.34 9.33 -8.11
C PRO A 94 -10.86 8.68 -6.82
N GLU A 95 -10.25 7.59 -6.43
CA GLU A 95 -10.32 7.11 -5.06
C GLU A 95 -9.51 8.05 -4.16
N ILE A 96 -10.03 8.34 -2.97
CA ILE A 96 -9.34 9.18 -2.00
C ILE A 96 -8.68 8.29 -0.96
N GLU A 97 -7.36 8.41 -0.87
CA GLU A 97 -6.56 7.74 0.15
C GLU A 97 -6.07 8.77 1.17
N LEU A 98 -6.46 8.59 2.43
CA LEU A 98 -6.13 9.50 3.53
C LEU A 98 -4.75 9.14 4.08
N GLY A 99 -3.77 9.99 3.87
CA GLY A 99 -2.46 9.87 4.48
C GLY A 99 -2.54 10.16 5.98
N MET A 100 -2.13 9.20 6.82
CA MET A 100 -2.26 9.28 8.26
C MET A 100 -0.96 8.91 8.98
N TYR A 101 -0.76 9.42 10.20
CA TYR A 101 0.37 9.09 11.06
C TYR A 101 -0.05 8.88 12.51
N ALA A 102 0.78 8.17 13.28
CA ALA A 102 0.65 8.01 14.72
C ALA A 102 2.01 7.97 15.41
N ASP A 103 2.10 8.52 16.63
CA ASP A 103 3.21 8.29 17.55
C ASP A 103 3.01 6.92 18.22
N ILE A 104 3.73 5.90 17.75
CA ILE A 104 3.55 4.53 18.24
C ILE A 104 4.20 4.29 19.60
N THR A 105 5.00 5.22 20.11
CA THR A 105 5.58 5.11 21.45
C THR A 105 4.53 5.28 22.54
N LYS A 106 3.44 6.01 22.24
CA LYS A 106 2.33 6.28 23.16
C LYS A 106 1.23 5.22 23.12
N MET A 107 1.34 4.24 22.21
CA MET A 107 0.34 3.18 22.08
C MET A 107 0.42 2.23 23.27
N SER A 108 -0.68 2.12 24.03
CA SER A 108 -0.82 1.13 25.09
C SER A 108 -1.11 -0.27 24.53
N LYS A 109 -0.54 -1.30 25.17
CA LYS A 109 -1.00 -2.68 24.96
C LYS A 109 -2.44 -2.78 25.46
N ILE A 110 -3.39 -2.98 24.56
CA ILE A 110 -4.77 -3.35 24.90
C ILE A 110 -4.85 -4.87 24.83
N SER A 111 -5.76 -5.47 25.59
CA SER A 111 -5.96 -6.93 25.58
C SER A 111 -6.08 -7.47 24.16
N ASP A 112 -5.22 -8.42 23.83
CA ASP A 112 -5.21 -9.09 22.55
C ASP A 112 -6.59 -9.72 22.25
N CYS A 113 -6.98 -9.68 20.99
CA CYS A 113 -8.15 -10.44 20.54
C CYS A 113 -7.85 -11.93 20.73
N LYS A 114 -8.39 -12.52 21.80
CA LYS A 114 -8.10 -13.91 22.23
C LYS A 114 -8.30 -14.97 21.14
N ILE A 115 -9.07 -14.65 20.11
CA ILE A 115 -9.36 -15.56 19.01
C ILE A 115 -8.39 -15.42 17.83
N LEU A 116 -7.55 -14.37 17.80
CA LEU A 116 -6.68 -14.06 16.67
C LEU A 116 -5.23 -14.40 16.99
N HIS A 117 -4.65 -15.31 16.25
CA HIS A 117 -3.22 -15.58 16.21
C HIS A 117 -2.61 -14.90 14.97
N ILE A 118 -1.53 -14.13 15.14
CA ILE A 118 -0.87 -13.42 14.04
C ILE A 118 0.56 -13.96 13.91
N SER A 119 0.92 -14.35 12.69
CA SER A 119 2.26 -14.84 12.34
C SER A 119 2.86 -14.04 11.21
N GLN A 120 4.17 -13.84 11.26
CA GLN A 120 4.93 -13.28 10.14
C GLN A 120 5.02 -14.33 9.02
N VAL A 121 4.94 -13.87 7.77
CA VAL A 121 5.18 -14.69 6.57
C VAL A 121 6.68 -14.92 6.42
N THR A 122 7.12 -16.17 6.49
CA THR A 122 8.54 -16.56 6.43
C THR A 122 8.82 -17.68 5.44
N ASP A 123 7.77 -18.27 4.85
CA ASP A 123 7.85 -19.38 3.92
C ASP A 123 6.71 -19.35 2.87
N LEU A 124 6.78 -20.26 1.92
CA LEU A 124 5.79 -20.34 0.85
C LEU A 124 4.38 -20.74 1.34
N ILE A 125 4.26 -21.45 2.45
CA ILE A 125 2.96 -21.86 3.00
C ILE A 125 2.24 -20.63 3.54
N SER A 126 2.88 -19.91 4.45
CA SER A 126 2.35 -18.67 5.01
C SER A 126 2.16 -17.55 3.96
N LEU A 127 3.00 -17.53 2.89
CA LEU A 127 2.81 -16.61 1.78
C LEU A 127 1.54 -16.95 0.97
N ARG A 128 1.25 -18.22 0.73
CA ARG A 128 0.01 -18.64 0.07
C ARG A 128 -1.23 -18.29 0.90
N ASP A 129 -1.15 -18.43 2.23
CA ASP A 129 -2.22 -17.99 3.13
C ASP A 129 -2.45 -16.46 3.03
N PHE A 130 -1.36 -15.67 2.96
CA PHE A 130 -1.45 -14.23 2.72
C PHE A 130 -2.13 -13.91 1.38
N ILE A 131 -1.66 -14.54 0.29
CA ILE A 131 -2.20 -14.36 -1.08
C ILE A 131 -3.69 -14.74 -1.13
N GLU A 132 -4.07 -15.84 -0.48
CA GLU A 132 -5.46 -16.31 -0.45
C GLU A 132 -6.40 -15.29 0.19
N VAL A 133 -6.04 -14.77 1.37
CA VAL A 133 -6.85 -13.76 2.07
C VAL A 133 -6.87 -12.45 1.31
N TYR A 134 -5.71 -11.97 0.88
CA TYR A 134 -5.54 -10.70 0.18
C TYR A 134 -6.30 -10.70 -1.16
N GLY A 135 -6.13 -11.73 -1.97
CA GLY A 135 -6.78 -11.87 -3.28
C GLY A 135 -8.31 -12.06 -3.23
N LYS A 136 -8.88 -12.44 -2.08
CA LYS A 136 -10.34 -12.47 -1.90
C LYS A 136 -10.95 -11.10 -1.62
N ILE A 137 -10.14 -10.12 -1.22
CA ILE A 137 -10.61 -8.81 -0.79
C ILE A 137 -10.30 -7.73 -1.82
N ILE A 138 -9.11 -7.79 -2.41
CA ILE A 138 -8.69 -6.79 -3.38
C ILE A 138 -9.40 -7.05 -4.72
N PRO A 139 -9.94 -6.00 -5.36
CA PRO A 139 -10.65 -6.11 -6.64
C PRO A 139 -9.66 -6.25 -7.81
N ALA A 140 -8.76 -7.22 -7.74
CA ALA A 140 -7.76 -7.51 -8.75
C ALA A 140 -7.84 -8.99 -9.15
N ASP A 141 -7.33 -9.32 -10.33
CA ASP A 141 -7.24 -10.72 -10.76
C ASP A 141 -6.36 -11.52 -9.81
N LYS A 142 -6.90 -12.64 -9.32
CA LYS A 142 -6.21 -13.50 -8.35
C LYS A 142 -4.87 -14.03 -8.90
N ASN A 143 -4.81 -14.35 -10.19
CA ASN A 143 -3.59 -14.88 -10.80
C ASN A 143 -2.50 -13.80 -10.83
N SER A 144 -2.86 -12.56 -11.10
CA SER A 144 -1.95 -11.41 -11.06
C SER A 144 -1.36 -11.20 -9.66
N ILE A 145 -2.20 -11.30 -8.61
CA ILE A 145 -1.75 -11.20 -7.21
C ILE A 145 -0.81 -12.36 -6.87
N GLU A 146 -1.19 -13.59 -7.22
CA GLU A 146 -0.38 -14.79 -6.96
C GLU A 146 0.97 -14.70 -7.68
N GLN A 147 0.97 -14.36 -8.99
CA GLN A 147 2.18 -14.20 -9.79
C GLN A 147 3.12 -13.17 -9.16
N PHE A 148 2.61 -12.00 -8.77
CA PHE A 148 3.43 -10.94 -8.19
C PHE A 148 4.10 -11.38 -6.88
N TYR A 149 3.32 -11.85 -5.91
CA TYR A 149 3.86 -12.20 -4.59
C TYR A 149 4.73 -13.45 -4.60
N LEU A 150 4.42 -14.46 -5.43
CA LEU A 150 5.30 -15.63 -5.57
C LEU A 150 6.63 -15.27 -6.21
N SER A 151 6.63 -14.41 -7.24
CA SER A 151 7.88 -13.91 -7.84
C SER A 151 8.71 -13.08 -6.86
N ALA A 152 8.06 -12.33 -5.97
CA ALA A 152 8.71 -11.52 -4.95
C ALA A 152 9.17 -12.32 -3.71
N SER A 153 8.82 -13.61 -3.62
CA SER A 153 9.04 -14.41 -2.40
C SER A 153 10.50 -14.44 -1.92
N PRO A 154 11.55 -14.49 -2.78
CA PRO A 154 12.93 -14.44 -2.30
C PRO A 154 13.21 -13.16 -1.50
N SER A 155 12.77 -12.00 -2.00
CA SER A 155 12.98 -10.72 -1.33
C SER A 155 12.10 -10.54 -0.09
N ILE A 156 10.92 -11.14 -0.06
CA ILE A 156 10.04 -11.14 1.11
C ILE A 156 10.66 -11.94 2.26
N PHE A 157 11.26 -13.09 1.97
CA PHE A 157 11.83 -13.98 2.99
C PHE A 157 13.21 -13.55 3.50
N GLU A 158 13.85 -12.60 2.85
CA GLU A 158 15.11 -12.06 3.33
C GLU A 158 14.97 -11.51 4.76
N LYS A 159 15.89 -11.91 5.66
CA LYS A 159 15.87 -11.45 7.06
C LYS A 159 15.91 -9.92 7.17
N GLN A 160 16.65 -9.27 6.29
CA GLN A 160 16.80 -7.80 6.27
C GLN A 160 15.79 -7.10 5.34
N SER A 161 14.80 -7.82 4.78
CA SER A 161 13.77 -7.21 3.97
C SER A 161 13.11 -6.03 4.69
N SER A 162 12.98 -4.89 4.02
CA SER A 162 12.23 -3.75 4.54
C SER A 162 10.73 -4.02 4.61
N LEU A 163 10.23 -5.02 3.88
CA LEU A 163 8.84 -5.45 3.89
C LEU A 163 8.67 -6.72 4.71
N LYS A 164 7.78 -6.69 5.69
CA LYS A 164 7.35 -7.85 6.47
C LYS A 164 5.86 -8.06 6.26
N LEU A 165 5.46 -9.24 5.85
CA LEU A 165 4.05 -9.62 5.71
C LEU A 165 3.58 -10.40 6.93
N PHE A 166 2.29 -10.26 7.26
CA PHE A 166 1.67 -10.94 8.41
C PHE A 166 0.33 -11.53 8.00
N VAL A 167 0.02 -12.71 8.54
CA VAL A 167 -1.28 -13.38 8.41
C VAL A 167 -1.90 -13.55 9.77
N GLY A 168 -3.18 -13.24 9.87
CA GLY A 168 -4.01 -13.46 11.07
C GLY A 168 -4.88 -14.69 10.88
N TYR A 169 -4.85 -15.58 11.88
CA TYR A 169 -5.56 -16.85 11.89
C TYR A 169 -6.62 -16.87 12.99
N VAL A 170 -7.78 -17.41 12.67
CA VAL A 170 -8.84 -17.77 13.64
C VAL A 170 -9.12 -19.25 13.48
N ASN A 171 -8.96 -20.06 14.54
CA ASN A 171 -9.10 -21.52 14.49
C ASN A 171 -8.30 -22.16 13.33
N HIS A 172 -7.03 -21.75 13.18
CA HIS A 172 -6.12 -22.17 12.10
C HIS A 172 -6.51 -21.76 10.68
N GLN A 173 -7.62 -21.03 10.50
CA GLN A 173 -8.02 -20.48 9.20
C GLN A 173 -7.39 -19.09 8.99
N PRO A 174 -6.72 -18.82 7.85
CA PRO A 174 -6.24 -17.49 7.52
C PRO A 174 -7.43 -16.56 7.21
N VAL A 175 -7.52 -15.42 7.89
CA VAL A 175 -8.70 -14.53 7.84
C VAL A 175 -8.35 -13.05 7.68
N ALA A 176 -7.12 -12.69 7.92
CA ALA A 176 -6.66 -11.30 7.83
C ALA A 176 -5.21 -11.22 7.36
N THR A 177 -4.87 -10.10 6.75
CA THR A 177 -3.50 -9.76 6.36
C THR A 177 -3.08 -8.41 6.91
N GLY A 178 -1.78 -8.16 6.92
CA GLY A 178 -1.17 -6.88 7.17
C GLY A 178 0.27 -6.90 6.72
N ALA A 179 0.80 -5.74 6.37
CA ALA A 179 2.20 -5.59 6.00
C ALA A 179 2.84 -4.43 6.77
N LEU A 180 4.13 -4.58 7.07
CA LEU A 180 4.99 -3.55 7.62
C LEU A 180 6.05 -3.20 6.60
N PHE A 181 6.17 -1.93 6.23
CA PHE A 181 7.23 -1.44 5.38
C PHE A 181 8.07 -0.40 6.12
N LEU A 182 9.33 -0.72 6.35
CA LEU A 182 10.29 0.08 7.11
C LEU A 182 11.12 0.95 6.15
N HIS A 183 10.76 2.22 6.03
CA HIS A 183 11.44 3.15 5.12
C HIS A 183 11.25 4.60 5.57
N ALA A 184 12.21 5.49 5.27
CA ALA A 184 12.17 6.93 5.59
C ALA A 184 12.03 7.23 7.09
N ASP A 185 12.61 6.40 7.96
CA ASP A 185 12.53 6.49 9.43
C ASP A 185 11.09 6.36 10.00
N VAL A 186 10.16 5.82 9.22
CA VAL A 186 8.78 5.54 9.65
C VAL A 186 8.37 4.10 9.33
N ALA A 187 7.43 3.59 10.10
CA ALA A 187 6.86 2.27 9.93
C ALA A 187 5.54 2.38 9.16
N GLY A 188 5.54 2.06 7.88
CA GLY A 188 4.34 2.02 7.05
C GLY A 188 3.52 0.76 7.33
N VAL A 189 2.22 0.91 7.59
CA VAL A 189 1.27 -0.20 7.72
C VAL A 189 0.46 -0.29 6.44
N TRP A 190 0.53 -1.45 5.78
CA TRP A 190 0.00 -1.68 4.44
C TRP A 190 -0.78 -2.98 4.36
N ASP A 191 -1.50 -3.17 3.26
CA ASP A 191 -2.14 -4.44 2.88
C ASP A 191 -3.02 -5.04 4.00
N VAL A 192 -3.67 -4.17 4.80
CA VAL A 192 -4.54 -4.59 5.91
C VAL A 192 -5.89 -5.01 5.36
N THR A 193 -6.17 -6.30 5.41
CA THR A 193 -7.46 -6.86 4.99
C THR A 193 -8.06 -7.76 6.06
N THR A 194 -9.37 -7.96 6.01
CA THR A 194 -10.10 -8.93 6.84
C THR A 194 -11.25 -9.51 6.04
N LEU A 195 -11.35 -10.84 5.98
CA LEU A 195 -12.43 -11.53 5.28
C LEU A 195 -13.81 -11.07 5.82
N PRO A 196 -14.84 -10.92 4.95
CA PRO A 196 -16.15 -10.35 5.32
C PRO A 196 -16.77 -10.98 6.57
N ASN A 197 -16.77 -12.31 6.68
CA ASN A 197 -17.35 -13.04 7.80
C ASN A 197 -16.62 -12.84 9.14
N PHE A 198 -15.44 -12.23 9.10
CA PHE A 198 -14.60 -11.95 10.27
C PHE A 198 -14.51 -10.46 10.61
N ARG A 199 -15.20 -9.59 9.86
CA ARG A 199 -15.26 -8.15 10.14
C ARG A 199 -16.05 -7.85 11.42
N ASN A 200 -15.87 -6.62 11.95
CA ASN A 200 -16.53 -6.13 13.17
C ASN A 200 -16.20 -6.90 14.46
N LYS A 201 -15.16 -7.75 14.44
CA LYS A 201 -14.67 -8.51 15.60
C LYS A 201 -13.33 -7.98 16.14
N GLY A 202 -12.91 -6.77 15.74
CA GLY A 202 -11.65 -6.15 16.18
C GLY A 202 -10.39 -6.70 15.51
N ILE A 203 -10.51 -7.61 14.53
CA ILE A 203 -9.37 -8.31 13.89
C ILE A 203 -8.44 -7.31 13.19
N ALA A 204 -8.96 -6.40 12.35
CA ALA A 204 -8.13 -5.38 11.69
C ALA A 204 -7.39 -4.49 12.69
N THR A 205 -8.07 -4.07 13.77
CA THR A 205 -7.46 -3.27 14.83
C THR A 205 -6.28 -4.01 15.49
N ASN A 206 -6.45 -5.31 15.78
CA ASN A 206 -5.39 -6.12 16.39
C ASN A 206 -4.25 -6.39 15.41
N MET A 207 -4.53 -6.63 14.11
CA MET A 207 -3.51 -6.76 13.08
C MET A 207 -2.64 -5.49 12.99
N VAL A 208 -3.25 -4.31 12.88
CA VAL A 208 -2.53 -3.04 12.80
C VAL A 208 -1.68 -2.81 14.05
N ARG A 209 -2.23 -3.08 15.23
CA ARG A 209 -1.48 -2.95 16.50
C ARG A 209 -0.31 -3.91 16.57
N HIS A 210 -0.50 -5.17 16.17
CA HIS A 210 0.57 -6.17 16.13
C HIS A 210 1.72 -5.69 15.24
N VAL A 211 1.42 -5.23 14.03
CA VAL A 211 2.40 -4.68 13.08
C VAL A 211 3.14 -3.49 13.67
N LEU A 212 2.43 -2.56 14.32
CA LEU A 212 3.03 -1.38 14.94
C LEU A 212 3.86 -1.71 16.19
N PHE A 213 3.43 -2.67 17.01
CA PHE A 213 4.22 -3.12 18.15
C PHE A 213 5.47 -3.86 17.70
N TYR A 214 5.39 -4.66 16.64
CA TYR A 214 6.59 -5.25 16.04
C TYR A 214 7.56 -4.16 15.55
N ALA A 215 7.06 -3.14 14.86
CA ALA A 215 7.87 -2.01 14.40
C ALA A 215 8.52 -1.25 15.55
N ARG A 216 7.81 -1.04 16.67
CA ARG A 216 8.30 -0.33 17.84
C ARG A 216 9.24 -1.18 18.68
N ASP A 217 8.82 -2.38 19.07
CA ASP A 217 9.45 -3.19 20.11
C ASP A 217 10.62 -4.04 19.55
N VAL A 218 10.54 -4.43 18.26
CA VAL A 218 11.57 -5.24 17.60
C VAL A 218 12.47 -4.39 16.70
N CYS A 219 11.89 -3.42 15.97
CA CYS A 219 12.64 -2.65 14.97
C CYS A 219 13.03 -1.24 15.44
N GLY A 220 12.54 -0.77 16.60
CA GLY A 220 12.93 0.52 17.22
C GLY A 220 12.29 1.77 16.59
N TYR A 221 11.28 1.62 15.76
CA TYR A 221 10.57 2.74 15.13
C TYR A 221 9.64 3.45 16.12
N ARG A 222 9.44 4.75 15.91
CA ARG A 222 8.64 5.61 16.80
C ARG A 222 7.41 6.19 16.16
N THR A 223 7.35 6.20 14.83
CA THR A 223 6.28 6.79 14.05
C THR A 223 5.70 5.76 13.11
N GLY A 224 4.39 5.54 13.18
CA GLY A 224 3.62 4.77 12.21
C GLY A 224 2.99 5.66 11.16
N VAL A 225 2.95 5.22 9.91
CA VAL A 225 2.25 5.89 8.80
C VAL A 225 1.42 4.87 8.02
N LEU A 226 0.39 5.35 7.34
CA LEU A 226 -0.41 4.54 6.41
C LEU A 226 -1.18 5.44 5.44
N THR A 227 -1.76 4.84 4.39
CA THR A 227 -2.91 5.40 3.69
C THR A 227 -4.18 4.62 4.05
N ALA A 228 -5.31 5.29 4.06
CA ALA A 228 -6.59 4.72 4.42
C ALA A 228 -7.70 5.18 3.49
N THR A 229 -8.55 4.25 3.06
CA THR A 229 -9.83 4.60 2.46
C THR A 229 -10.71 5.33 3.49
N GLU A 230 -11.70 6.10 3.04
CA GLU A 230 -12.69 6.74 3.94
C GLU A 230 -13.35 5.74 4.91
N SER A 231 -13.65 4.53 4.42
CA SER A 231 -14.26 3.48 5.25
C SER A 231 -13.31 2.95 6.32
N GLY A 232 -12.01 2.93 6.05
CA GLY A 232 -10.96 2.47 6.97
C GLY A 232 -10.57 3.51 8.03
N GLU A 233 -10.77 4.80 7.76
CA GLU A 233 -10.32 5.91 8.61
C GLU A 233 -10.75 5.74 10.08
N LYS A 234 -12.01 5.34 10.31
CA LYS A 234 -12.55 5.17 11.67
C LYS A 234 -11.78 4.13 12.50
N VAL A 235 -11.27 3.08 11.86
CA VAL A 235 -10.46 2.05 12.52
C VAL A 235 -9.14 2.65 12.97
N TYR A 236 -8.45 3.36 12.07
CA TYR A 236 -7.13 3.94 12.33
C TYR A 236 -7.17 5.09 13.34
N ARG A 237 -8.20 5.95 13.29
CA ARG A 237 -8.41 6.99 14.31
C ARG A 237 -8.56 6.41 15.74
N LYS A 238 -9.25 5.29 15.89
CA LYS A 238 -9.39 4.59 17.19
C LYS A 238 -8.05 4.02 17.69
N ILE A 239 -7.11 3.75 16.80
CA ILE A 239 -5.77 3.29 17.14
C ILE A 239 -4.84 4.46 17.51
N GLY A 240 -5.21 5.70 17.16
CA GLY A 240 -4.45 6.91 17.46
C GLY A 240 -3.84 7.59 16.23
N PHE A 241 -4.19 7.15 15.02
CA PHE A 241 -3.76 7.82 13.80
C PHE A 241 -4.48 9.13 13.58
N GLN A 242 -3.77 10.10 13.03
CA GLN A 242 -4.27 11.41 12.65
C GLN A 242 -4.03 11.64 11.15
N LYS A 243 -5.02 12.18 10.45
CA LYS A 243 -4.91 12.55 9.04
C LYS A 243 -3.97 13.74 8.87
N ILE A 244 -3.12 13.70 7.86
CA ILE A 244 -2.19 14.80 7.51
C ILE A 244 -2.34 15.28 6.08
N LYS A 245 -2.76 14.41 5.16
CA LYS A 245 -2.97 14.78 3.75
C LYS A 245 -3.92 13.82 3.05
N GLU A 246 -4.17 14.07 1.78
CA GLU A 246 -4.91 13.20 0.88
C GLU A 246 -4.05 12.86 -0.34
N PHE A 247 -4.22 11.64 -0.81
CA PHE A 247 -3.79 11.21 -2.14
C PHE A 247 -5.03 10.94 -2.98
N PHE A 248 -4.93 11.18 -4.28
CA PHE A 248 -5.97 10.88 -5.26
C PHE A 248 -5.42 9.80 -6.18
N VAL A 249 -6.13 8.67 -6.26
CA VAL A 249 -5.73 7.51 -7.05
C VAL A 249 -6.72 7.35 -8.20
N PHE A 250 -6.24 7.50 -9.42
CA PHE A 250 -7.02 7.35 -10.62
C PHE A 250 -6.69 5.99 -11.25
N ASN A 251 -7.63 5.07 -11.23
CA ASN A 251 -7.48 3.76 -11.86
C ASN A 251 -7.79 3.87 -13.36
N ILE A 252 -6.81 3.56 -14.19
CA ILE A 252 -6.85 3.67 -15.63
C ILE A 252 -6.93 2.26 -16.22
N SER A 253 -8.03 1.95 -16.90
CA SER A 253 -8.21 0.69 -17.63
C SER A 253 -7.88 0.86 -19.11
N PRO A 254 -7.47 -0.21 -19.82
CA PRO A 254 -7.13 -0.16 -21.25
C PRO A 254 -8.23 0.42 -22.13
N GLN A 255 -9.51 0.23 -21.79
CA GLN A 255 -10.64 0.76 -22.54
C GLN A 255 -10.74 2.30 -22.44
N LYS A 256 -10.17 2.92 -21.40
CA LYS A 256 -10.14 4.36 -21.25
C LYS A 256 -9.08 5.04 -22.09
N TYR A 257 -8.02 4.33 -22.51
CA TYR A 257 -6.96 4.88 -23.37
C TYR A 257 -7.49 5.35 -24.74
N ARG A 258 -8.47 4.63 -25.31
CA ARG A 258 -9.05 4.94 -26.63
C ARG A 258 -9.87 6.23 -26.68
N ASN A 259 -10.12 6.86 -25.53
CA ASN A 259 -10.85 8.14 -25.43
C ASN A 259 -9.89 9.34 -25.36
N PHE A 260 -8.57 9.12 -25.46
CA PHE A 260 -7.55 10.17 -25.48
C PHE A 260 -7.11 10.54 -26.91
N GLU A 261 -7.59 9.82 -27.93
CA GLU A 261 -7.51 10.18 -29.34
C GLU A 261 -8.77 11.02 -29.72
#